data_9dfbb2660a86ef2202fdb3764617cbea
#
_entry.id   9dfbb2660a86ef2202fdb3764617cbea
#
_cell.length_a   1.000
_cell.length_b   1.000
_cell.length_c   1.000
_cell.angle_alpha   90.00
_cell.angle_beta   90.00
_cell.angle_gamma   90.00
#
_symmetry.space_group_name_H-M   'P 1'
#
loop_
_entity.id
_entity.type
_entity.pdbx_description
1 polymer ?
#
loop_
_entity_poly.entity_id
_entity_poly.type
_entity_poly.pdbx_seq_one_letter_code
_entity_poly.pdbx_strand_id
1 'polypeptide(L)'
;MAAAETIEQFLARHESSELLRFSTAGSVDDGKSTLIGRLLYDTKGVYEDQVAAIKKSRVNRSTGEFDLSLLTDGLRAEREQGITIDVAYRYFATPRRKFIIADTPGHEQYTRNMATGASTASLAIILVDARKGVLPQSRRHCYISWLLGIPHLVVAVNKMDLVEWSEAVFERIRRDFLDFVAPLGLQELTFIPISALEGDNVVTRSAHMPWYSGPVLLDHLETVPIAAQYNFDDLRFPVQYVIRPDLDFRGFAGQIASGVVRRGQRVTVLPSGRSSRVKTITTWEGDLAEAFAPQSVTVTLEDEIDISRGDMLVDPARMPHVSRRFDSHVVWMTDAPLEIGRPYLIKHTSQTVGATVKALRHRVDVNTLEEHAGDSLGLNEIGVIEVETARPLFFDSYRRNRGTGAFILIDPVSNGTVAAGMIRERRAEDGRHDLTAALRSEAFSQGRLTPAERYSRWRHLPATIWLTARRDLAYLIERRLFDRGCLVHAVVDDFESHVLPELASFSNQAGMIAICSASSDEPADRERAKALVGADRFLAPDIGALPPDDDAAAREIIAALEHRGILPLDRFTVGEGI
;
A
#
# COMPACT_ATOMS: atom_id res chain seq x y z
N MET A 1 25.11 1.43 -28.21
CA MET A 1 24.56 1.11 -26.88
C MET A 1 24.02 2.40 -26.31
N ALA A 2 22.71 2.51 -26.10
CA ALA A 2 22.15 3.65 -25.41
C ALA A 2 22.67 3.62 -23.96
N ALA A 3 23.18 4.74 -23.46
CA ALA A 3 23.64 4.83 -22.09
C ALA A 3 22.44 4.58 -21.16
N ALA A 4 22.65 3.72 -20.15
CA ALA A 4 21.61 3.47 -19.14
C ALA A 4 21.25 4.78 -18.44
N GLU A 5 19.96 5.09 -18.38
CA GLU A 5 19.46 6.28 -17.70
C GLU A 5 19.69 6.17 -16.20
N THR A 6 20.33 7.20 -15.61
CA THR A 6 20.50 7.28 -14.15
C THR A 6 19.24 7.80 -13.47
N ILE A 7 19.12 7.60 -12.13
CA ILE A 7 18.00 8.16 -11.33
C ILE A 7 17.89 9.68 -11.53
N GLU A 8 19.01 10.41 -11.53
CA GLU A 8 19.02 11.86 -11.70
C GLU A 8 18.52 12.26 -13.09
N GLN A 9 18.91 11.51 -14.14
CA GLN A 9 18.41 11.75 -15.50
C GLN A 9 16.92 11.39 -15.63
N PHE A 10 16.46 10.30 -14.98
CA PHE A 10 15.05 9.94 -14.90
C PHE A 10 14.24 11.01 -14.18
N LEU A 11 14.70 11.50 -13.03
CA LEU A 11 14.04 12.57 -12.28
C LEU A 11 13.97 13.85 -13.10
N ALA A 12 15.08 14.27 -13.71
CA ALA A 12 15.14 15.46 -14.57
C ALA A 12 14.20 15.34 -15.78
N ARG A 13 14.12 14.15 -16.40
CA ARG A 13 13.21 13.88 -17.50
C ARG A 13 11.75 13.86 -17.06
N HIS A 14 11.45 13.31 -15.87
CA HIS A 14 10.10 13.33 -15.29
C HIS A 14 9.67 14.72 -14.83
N GLU A 15 10.59 15.52 -14.30
CA GLU A 15 10.34 16.93 -14.00
C GLU A 15 10.11 17.75 -15.27
N SER A 16 10.77 17.38 -16.38
CA SER A 16 10.68 18.15 -17.64
C SER A 16 9.54 17.72 -18.55
N SER A 17 8.85 16.61 -18.31
CA SER A 17 7.74 16.28 -19.08
C SER A 17 7.29 14.87 -19.21
N GLU A 18 6.74 13.98 -18.96
CA GLU A 18 6.38 12.99 -19.97
C GLU A 18 4.98 12.42 -19.86
N LEU A 19 4.52 12.00 -18.74
CA LEU A 19 3.18 11.44 -18.68
C LEU A 19 2.49 11.71 -17.35
N LEU A 20 1.56 12.64 -17.33
CA LEU A 20 0.64 12.82 -16.22
C LEU A 20 -0.62 11.97 -16.43
N ARG A 21 -0.90 11.11 -15.46
CA ARG A 21 -2.20 10.45 -15.35
C ARG A 21 -3.04 11.19 -14.35
N PHE A 22 -4.22 11.65 -14.76
CA PHE A 22 -5.14 12.29 -13.84
C PHE A 22 -6.57 11.77 -14.00
N SER A 23 -7.32 11.79 -12.92
CA SER A 23 -8.73 11.44 -12.91
C SER A 23 -9.59 12.69 -12.78
N THR A 24 -10.77 12.67 -13.38
CA THR A 24 -11.82 13.66 -13.17
C THR A 24 -12.93 13.06 -12.35
N ALA A 25 -13.33 13.75 -11.29
CA ALA A 25 -14.40 13.33 -10.39
C ALA A 25 -15.33 14.52 -10.09
N GLY A 26 -16.57 14.26 -9.76
CA GLY A 26 -17.59 15.27 -9.48
C GLY A 26 -18.98 14.67 -9.62
N SER A 27 -20.00 15.36 -9.12
CA SER A 27 -21.38 14.89 -9.23
C SER A 27 -21.87 14.86 -10.68
N VAL A 28 -22.99 14.23 -10.88
CA VAL A 28 -23.73 14.33 -12.16
C VAL A 28 -24.02 15.81 -12.43
N ASP A 29 -23.83 16.25 -13.66
CA ASP A 29 -24.01 17.63 -14.15
C ASP A 29 -22.99 18.67 -13.62
N ASP A 30 -21.93 18.29 -12.92
CA ASP A 30 -20.87 19.24 -12.55
C ASP A 30 -19.99 19.67 -13.75
N GLY A 31 -20.16 19.03 -14.93
CA GLY A 31 -19.51 19.39 -16.17
C GLY A 31 -18.20 18.66 -16.45
N LYS A 32 -18.03 17.42 -15.95
CA LYS A 32 -16.84 16.57 -16.20
C LYS A 32 -16.58 16.39 -17.69
N SER A 33 -17.57 15.86 -18.41
CA SER A 33 -17.45 15.60 -19.85
C SER A 33 -17.21 16.88 -20.64
N THR A 34 -17.82 18.00 -20.22
CA THR A 34 -17.59 19.32 -20.83
C THR A 34 -16.14 19.77 -20.62
N LEU A 35 -15.59 19.61 -19.40
CA LEU A 35 -14.20 19.98 -19.12
C LEU A 35 -13.20 19.13 -19.92
N ILE A 36 -13.42 17.83 -19.98
CA ILE A 36 -12.57 16.92 -20.76
C ILE A 36 -12.63 17.28 -22.23
N GLY A 37 -13.86 17.47 -22.76
CA GLY A 37 -14.08 17.90 -24.14
C GLY A 37 -13.39 19.25 -24.46
N ARG A 38 -13.43 20.21 -23.52
CA ARG A 38 -12.74 21.51 -23.63
C ARG A 38 -11.22 21.34 -23.69
N LEU A 39 -10.64 20.55 -22.79
CA LEU A 39 -9.21 20.26 -22.79
C LEU A 39 -8.77 19.62 -24.11
N LEU A 40 -9.50 18.60 -24.58
CA LEU A 40 -9.21 17.90 -25.82
C LEU A 40 -9.35 18.83 -27.05
N TYR A 41 -10.35 19.70 -27.06
CA TYR A 41 -10.60 20.62 -28.16
C TYR A 41 -9.53 21.71 -28.22
N ASP A 42 -9.27 22.41 -27.12
CA ASP A 42 -8.35 23.55 -27.07
C ASP A 42 -6.89 23.13 -27.24
N THR A 43 -6.52 21.90 -26.81
CA THR A 43 -5.17 21.34 -27.01
C THR A 43 -4.99 20.68 -28.39
N LYS A 44 -6.01 20.73 -29.26
CA LYS A 44 -6.04 20.05 -30.58
C LYS A 44 -5.82 18.53 -30.48
N GLY A 45 -6.21 17.93 -29.37
CA GLY A 45 -6.14 16.49 -29.15
C GLY A 45 -7.23 15.69 -29.89
N VAL A 46 -8.12 16.35 -30.62
CA VAL A 46 -9.21 15.76 -31.41
C VAL A 46 -8.98 16.01 -32.90
N TYR A 47 -9.19 15.01 -33.73
CA TYR A 47 -9.08 15.13 -35.19
C TYR A 47 -10.21 16.00 -35.74
N GLU A 48 -9.92 16.82 -36.73
CA GLU A 48 -10.88 17.74 -37.37
C GLU A 48 -12.11 17.03 -37.92
N ASP A 49 -11.94 15.78 -38.40
CA ASP A 49 -13.04 14.93 -38.89
C ASP A 49 -14.04 14.58 -37.78
N GLN A 50 -13.57 14.31 -36.57
CA GLN A 50 -14.43 14.01 -35.41
C GLN A 50 -15.21 15.26 -34.99
N VAL A 51 -14.58 16.41 -34.97
CA VAL A 51 -15.24 17.69 -34.70
C VAL A 51 -16.30 17.99 -35.75
N ALA A 52 -15.99 17.77 -37.03
CA ALA A 52 -16.94 17.97 -38.14
C ALA A 52 -18.13 16.99 -38.08
N ALA A 53 -17.89 15.75 -37.65
CA ALA A 53 -18.94 14.73 -37.51
C ALA A 53 -19.91 15.09 -36.36
N ILE A 54 -19.40 15.58 -35.23
CA ILE A 54 -20.23 15.98 -34.09
C ILE A 54 -21.03 17.25 -34.40
N LYS A 55 -20.44 18.23 -35.07
CA LYS A 55 -21.18 19.44 -35.54
C LYS A 55 -22.38 19.11 -36.42
N LYS A 56 -22.32 18.01 -37.18
CA LYS A 56 -23.41 17.54 -38.05
C LYS A 56 -24.41 16.60 -37.33
N SER A 57 -24.13 16.22 -36.09
CA SER A 57 -24.96 15.27 -35.33
C SER A 57 -26.26 15.91 -34.88
N ARG A 58 -27.40 15.15 -35.05
CA ARG A 58 -28.72 15.54 -34.54
C ARG A 58 -28.84 15.52 -33.02
N VAL A 59 -27.82 15.02 -32.31
CA VAL A 59 -27.77 14.89 -30.86
C VAL A 59 -27.21 16.15 -30.20
N ASN A 60 -26.69 17.11 -30.99
CA ASN A 60 -26.21 18.38 -30.47
C ASN A 60 -27.37 19.19 -29.87
N ARG A 61 -27.43 19.24 -28.53
CA ARG A 61 -28.50 19.92 -27.76
C ARG A 61 -28.11 21.31 -27.26
N SER A 62 -26.87 21.75 -27.53
CA SER A 62 -26.41 23.06 -27.09
C SER A 62 -27.04 24.16 -27.92
N THR A 63 -27.41 25.25 -27.29
CA THR A 63 -27.81 26.50 -27.96
C THR A 63 -26.61 27.24 -28.56
N GLY A 64 -25.38 26.75 -28.30
CA GLY A 64 -24.12 27.23 -28.85
C GLY A 64 -23.62 26.41 -30.03
N GLU A 65 -22.48 26.79 -30.60
CA GLU A 65 -21.92 26.19 -31.80
C GLU A 65 -21.56 24.69 -31.67
N PHE A 66 -21.32 24.18 -30.46
CA PHE A 66 -20.79 22.84 -30.28
C PHE A 66 -20.96 22.28 -28.84
N ASP A 67 -21.50 21.07 -28.70
CA ASP A 67 -21.57 20.35 -27.41
C ASP A 67 -20.30 19.54 -27.17
N LEU A 68 -19.43 20.04 -26.33
CA LEU A 68 -18.11 19.46 -26.02
C LEU A 68 -18.21 18.10 -25.29
N SER A 69 -19.33 17.81 -24.61
CA SER A 69 -19.52 16.53 -23.92
C SER A 69 -19.59 15.35 -24.88
N LEU A 70 -20.04 15.59 -26.12
CA LEU A 70 -20.12 14.55 -27.16
C LEU A 70 -18.73 14.03 -27.62
N LEU A 71 -17.65 14.74 -27.27
CA LEU A 71 -16.29 14.26 -27.52
C LEU A 71 -15.88 13.11 -26.58
N THR A 72 -16.55 13.00 -25.44
CA THR A 72 -16.19 12.07 -24.37
C THR A 72 -17.08 10.84 -24.28
N ASP A 73 -18.35 10.93 -24.69
CA ASP A 73 -19.30 9.84 -24.56
C ASP A 73 -19.00 8.68 -25.54
N GLY A 74 -18.44 7.61 -25.00
CA GLY A 74 -17.99 6.45 -25.75
C GLY A 74 -19.08 5.39 -25.95
N LEU A 75 -19.81 5.06 -24.90
CA LEU A 75 -20.82 4.01 -24.92
C LEU A 75 -22.19 4.55 -25.39
N ARG A 76 -22.94 3.70 -26.07
CA ARG A 76 -24.31 4.05 -26.48
C ARG A 76 -25.21 4.35 -25.28
N ALA A 77 -25.08 3.57 -24.21
CA ALA A 77 -25.82 3.77 -22.96
C ALA A 77 -25.46 5.11 -22.28
N GLU A 78 -24.20 5.53 -22.31
CA GLU A 78 -23.75 6.83 -21.78
C GLU A 78 -24.40 7.98 -22.55
N ARG A 79 -24.44 7.89 -23.89
CA ARG A 79 -25.10 8.88 -24.76
C ARG A 79 -26.61 8.96 -24.56
N GLU A 80 -27.26 7.82 -24.32
CA GLU A 80 -28.71 7.75 -24.08
C GLU A 80 -29.09 8.28 -22.71
N GLN A 81 -28.27 8.01 -21.70
CA GLN A 81 -28.51 8.40 -20.30
C GLN A 81 -27.88 9.75 -19.93
N GLY A 82 -26.86 10.20 -20.67
CA GLY A 82 -26.12 11.43 -20.38
C GLY A 82 -25.25 11.34 -19.12
N ILE A 83 -24.81 10.13 -18.75
CA ILE A 83 -23.93 9.88 -17.60
C ILE A 83 -22.77 8.97 -17.98
N THR A 84 -21.61 9.17 -17.37
CA THR A 84 -20.47 8.24 -17.46
C THR A 84 -20.76 7.01 -16.60
N ILE A 85 -20.67 5.82 -17.17
CA ILE A 85 -20.96 4.53 -16.51
C ILE A 85 -19.67 3.79 -16.16
N ASP A 86 -18.74 3.73 -17.11
CA ASP A 86 -17.46 3.03 -16.95
C ASP A 86 -16.29 4.01 -17.05
N VAL A 87 -15.09 3.54 -16.69
CA VAL A 87 -13.88 4.37 -16.81
C VAL A 87 -13.47 4.46 -18.27
N ALA A 88 -13.45 5.67 -18.79
CA ALA A 88 -12.94 5.93 -20.13
C ALA A 88 -11.57 6.62 -20.06
N TYR A 89 -10.59 6.07 -20.79
CA TYR A 89 -9.28 6.70 -20.90
C TYR A 89 -9.18 7.55 -22.16
N ARG A 90 -8.74 8.79 -21.97
CA ARG A 90 -8.49 9.74 -23.08
C ARG A 90 -7.05 10.21 -23.05
N TYR A 91 -6.53 10.49 -24.22
CA TYR A 91 -5.13 10.84 -24.40
C TYR A 91 -5.03 12.17 -25.13
N PHE A 92 -4.18 13.04 -24.62
CA PHE A 92 -3.76 14.25 -25.36
C PHE A 92 -2.31 14.60 -24.99
N ALA A 93 -1.72 15.50 -25.73
CA ALA A 93 -0.37 15.95 -25.50
C ALA A 93 -0.26 17.46 -25.78
N THR A 94 0.59 18.11 -25.01
CA THR A 94 1.10 19.45 -25.29
C THR A 94 2.60 19.35 -25.61
N PRO A 95 3.24 20.43 -26.07
CA PRO A 95 4.69 20.43 -26.25
C PRO A 95 5.48 20.13 -24.96
N ARG A 96 4.86 20.36 -23.78
CA ARG A 96 5.50 20.18 -22.47
C ARG A 96 5.28 18.81 -21.88
N ARG A 97 4.08 18.19 -22.07
CA ARG A 97 3.69 16.97 -21.36
C ARG A 97 2.66 16.15 -22.13
N LYS A 98 2.68 14.84 -21.91
CA LYS A 98 1.63 13.91 -22.35
C LYS A 98 0.66 13.65 -21.20
N PHE A 99 -0.60 13.41 -21.52
CA PHE A 99 -1.67 13.23 -20.53
C PHE A 99 -2.50 12.00 -20.80
N ILE A 100 -2.86 11.31 -19.74
CA ILE A 100 -3.91 10.30 -19.73
C ILE A 100 -4.98 10.78 -18.75
N ILE A 101 -6.18 10.99 -19.27
CA ILE A 101 -7.37 11.30 -18.48
C ILE A 101 -8.08 10.00 -18.17
N ALA A 102 -8.32 9.71 -16.88
CA ALA A 102 -9.29 8.71 -16.47
C ALA A 102 -10.61 9.43 -16.18
N ASP A 103 -11.54 9.39 -17.15
CA ASP A 103 -12.90 9.89 -16.93
C ASP A 103 -13.65 8.91 -16.04
N THR A 104 -14.02 9.34 -14.84
CA THR A 104 -14.66 8.48 -13.85
C THR A 104 -16.12 8.84 -13.64
N PRO A 105 -16.99 7.84 -13.40
CA PRO A 105 -18.39 8.07 -13.15
C PRO A 105 -18.64 8.98 -11.96
N GLY A 106 -19.61 9.88 -12.07
CA GLY A 106 -20.01 10.78 -11.01
C GLY A 106 -21.10 10.23 -10.09
N HIS A 107 -21.77 9.14 -10.46
CA HIS A 107 -22.90 8.58 -9.72
C HIS A 107 -22.42 7.61 -8.64
N GLU A 108 -23.06 7.64 -7.48
CA GLU A 108 -22.70 6.84 -6.30
C GLU A 108 -22.61 5.33 -6.60
N GLN A 109 -23.52 4.81 -7.41
CA GLN A 109 -23.57 3.40 -7.80
C GLN A 109 -22.31 2.91 -8.52
N TYR A 110 -21.50 3.83 -9.08
CA TYR A 110 -20.30 3.51 -9.85
C TYR A 110 -19.01 3.87 -9.10
N THR A 111 -19.06 4.00 -7.77
CA THR A 111 -17.88 4.32 -6.93
C THR A 111 -16.72 3.33 -7.16
N ARG A 112 -17.01 2.04 -7.41
CA ARG A 112 -15.99 1.04 -7.77
C ARG A 112 -15.22 1.40 -9.04
N ASN A 113 -15.92 1.91 -10.06
CA ASN A 113 -15.30 2.32 -11.32
C ASN A 113 -14.46 3.58 -11.11
N MET A 114 -14.94 4.53 -10.29
CA MET A 114 -14.16 5.69 -9.86
C MET A 114 -12.87 5.26 -9.14
N ALA A 115 -12.95 4.37 -8.16
CA ALA A 115 -11.77 3.87 -7.45
C ALA A 115 -10.77 3.18 -8.39
N THR A 116 -11.27 2.41 -9.37
CA THR A 116 -10.43 1.75 -10.40
C THR A 116 -9.71 2.77 -11.27
N GLY A 117 -10.42 3.76 -11.81
CA GLY A 117 -9.82 4.79 -12.67
C GLY A 117 -8.83 5.68 -11.92
N ALA A 118 -9.16 6.05 -10.69
CA ALA A 118 -8.33 6.90 -9.87
C ALA A 118 -7.09 6.19 -9.30
N SER A 119 -7.08 4.86 -9.19
CA SER A 119 -5.99 4.09 -8.57
C SER A 119 -4.62 4.29 -9.24
N THR A 120 -4.60 4.61 -10.53
CA THR A 120 -3.37 4.84 -11.30
C THR A 120 -3.07 6.33 -11.49
N ALA A 121 -3.93 7.21 -10.99
CA ALA A 121 -3.79 8.64 -11.18
C ALA A 121 -2.74 9.24 -10.22
N SER A 122 -2.04 10.23 -10.74
CA SER A 122 -1.08 11.05 -10.02
C SER A 122 -1.68 12.37 -9.55
N LEU A 123 -2.81 12.76 -10.16
CA LEU A 123 -3.57 13.95 -9.84
C LEU A 123 -5.07 13.64 -9.98
N ALA A 124 -5.90 14.21 -9.10
CA ALA A 124 -7.35 14.16 -9.26
C ALA A 124 -7.92 15.58 -9.36
N ILE A 125 -8.80 15.77 -10.35
CA ILE A 125 -9.59 16.98 -10.50
C ILE A 125 -11.00 16.71 -9.96
N ILE A 126 -11.37 17.41 -8.89
CA ILE A 126 -12.68 17.32 -8.29
C ILE A 126 -13.49 18.55 -8.73
N LEU A 127 -14.52 18.32 -9.56
CA LEU A 127 -15.39 19.38 -10.01
C LEU A 127 -16.45 19.69 -8.96
N VAL A 128 -16.72 20.98 -8.79
CA VAL A 128 -17.78 21.52 -7.93
C VAL A 128 -18.56 22.55 -8.73
N ASP A 129 -19.88 22.37 -8.87
CA ASP A 129 -20.77 23.35 -9.51
C ASP A 129 -20.90 24.58 -8.58
N ALA A 130 -20.46 25.75 -9.06
CA ALA A 130 -20.46 27.01 -8.32
C ALA A 130 -21.84 27.40 -7.75
N ARG A 131 -22.93 26.98 -8.40
CA ARG A 131 -24.31 27.23 -7.94
C ARG A 131 -24.70 26.36 -6.74
N LYS A 132 -24.16 25.10 -6.71
CA LYS A 132 -24.56 24.08 -5.73
C LYS A 132 -23.63 24.01 -4.53
N GLY A 133 -22.36 24.42 -4.68
CA GLY A 133 -21.34 24.30 -3.65
C GLY A 133 -20.88 22.87 -3.40
N VAL A 134 -20.31 22.60 -2.23
CA VAL A 134 -19.71 21.31 -1.86
C VAL A 134 -20.81 20.28 -1.55
N LEU A 135 -21.08 19.39 -2.48
CA LEU A 135 -22.07 18.31 -2.35
C LEU A 135 -21.48 17.06 -1.66
N PRO A 136 -22.31 16.16 -1.09
CA PRO A 136 -21.86 14.88 -0.55
C PRO A 136 -20.99 14.08 -1.53
N GLN A 137 -21.33 14.10 -2.81
CA GLN A 137 -20.58 13.41 -3.85
C GLN A 137 -19.18 14.00 -4.05
N SER A 138 -19.03 15.33 -3.99
CA SER A 138 -17.71 15.99 -4.08
C SER A 138 -16.84 15.61 -2.87
N ARG A 139 -17.42 15.49 -1.68
CA ARG A 139 -16.76 15.02 -0.47
C ARG A 139 -16.30 13.56 -0.61
N ARG A 140 -17.19 12.68 -1.09
CA ARG A 140 -16.89 11.26 -1.34
C ARG A 140 -15.74 11.11 -2.33
N HIS A 141 -15.75 11.81 -3.43
CA HIS A 141 -14.69 11.76 -4.44
C HIS A 141 -13.35 12.26 -3.90
N CYS A 142 -13.36 13.31 -3.09
CA CYS A 142 -12.17 13.80 -2.40
C CYS A 142 -11.62 12.74 -1.44
N TYR A 143 -12.47 12.16 -0.61
CA TYR A 143 -12.07 11.13 0.34
C TYR A 143 -11.49 9.89 -0.34
N ILE A 144 -12.12 9.40 -1.41
CA ILE A 144 -11.59 8.25 -2.17
C ILE A 144 -10.26 8.61 -2.81
N SER A 145 -10.10 9.79 -3.40
CA SER A 145 -8.83 10.24 -3.99
C SER A 145 -7.73 10.32 -2.94
N TRP A 146 -8.03 10.82 -1.74
CA TRP A 146 -7.12 10.81 -0.60
C TRP A 146 -6.79 9.39 -0.13
N LEU A 147 -7.79 8.52 -0.02
CA LEU A 147 -7.63 7.13 0.40
C LEU A 147 -6.72 6.35 -0.57
N LEU A 148 -6.89 6.60 -1.87
CA LEU A 148 -6.02 6.08 -2.93
C LEU A 148 -4.63 6.76 -2.96
N GLY A 149 -4.37 7.67 -2.03
CA GLY A 149 -3.08 8.33 -1.87
C GLY A 149 -2.72 9.23 -3.05
N ILE A 150 -3.66 9.77 -3.81
CA ILE A 150 -3.36 10.71 -4.91
C ILE A 150 -2.73 11.97 -4.30
N PRO A 151 -1.49 12.33 -4.67
CA PRO A 151 -0.77 13.39 -3.98
C PRO A 151 -1.28 14.78 -4.34
N HIS A 152 -1.74 14.98 -5.57
CA HIS A 152 -2.17 16.29 -6.06
C HIS A 152 -3.68 16.31 -6.27
N LEU A 153 -4.37 17.18 -5.55
CA LEU A 153 -5.81 17.38 -5.68
C LEU A 153 -6.10 18.79 -6.19
N VAL A 154 -6.87 18.87 -7.26
CA VAL A 154 -7.37 20.13 -7.82
C VAL A 154 -8.87 20.19 -7.62
N VAL A 155 -9.36 21.21 -6.95
CA VAL A 155 -10.79 21.52 -6.87
C VAL A 155 -11.10 22.55 -7.94
N ALA A 156 -11.74 22.10 -9.01
CA ALA A 156 -12.18 22.96 -10.11
C ALA A 156 -13.60 23.44 -9.80
N VAL A 157 -13.72 24.69 -9.36
CA VAL A 157 -15.03 25.35 -9.15
C VAL A 157 -15.55 25.77 -10.51
N ASN A 158 -16.43 24.92 -11.07
CA ASN A 158 -16.93 25.04 -12.44
C ASN A 158 -18.24 25.80 -12.51
N LYS A 159 -18.57 26.26 -13.72
CA LYS A 159 -19.78 27.05 -14.04
C LYS A 159 -19.77 28.42 -13.36
N MET A 160 -18.61 29.04 -13.28
CA MET A 160 -18.46 30.39 -12.75
C MET A 160 -19.25 31.43 -13.56
N ASP A 161 -19.45 31.17 -14.86
CA ASP A 161 -20.33 31.94 -15.75
C ASP A 161 -21.77 32.06 -15.23
N LEU A 162 -22.29 31.00 -14.59
CA LEU A 162 -23.67 30.96 -14.08
C LEU A 162 -23.84 31.65 -12.70
N VAL A 163 -22.75 32.11 -12.11
CA VAL A 163 -22.71 32.90 -10.86
C VAL A 163 -22.01 34.24 -11.06
N GLU A 164 -22.02 34.74 -12.30
CA GLU A 164 -21.43 36.05 -12.69
C GLU A 164 -19.95 36.18 -12.28
N TRP A 165 -19.18 35.07 -12.36
CA TRP A 165 -17.75 34.99 -11.99
C TRP A 165 -17.42 35.54 -10.60
N SER A 166 -18.34 35.39 -9.65
CA SER A 166 -18.27 35.96 -8.31
C SER A 166 -17.15 35.37 -7.45
N GLU A 167 -16.21 36.22 -7.03
CA GLU A 167 -15.14 35.89 -6.07
C GLU A 167 -15.73 35.40 -4.73
N ALA A 168 -16.80 36.05 -4.24
CA ALA A 168 -17.42 35.68 -2.97
C ALA A 168 -17.98 34.25 -2.98
N VAL A 169 -18.52 33.78 -4.11
CA VAL A 169 -19.00 32.40 -4.29
C VAL A 169 -17.81 31.43 -4.26
N PHE A 170 -16.75 31.74 -5.00
CA PHE A 170 -15.54 30.93 -5.03
C PHE A 170 -14.91 30.79 -3.64
N GLU A 171 -14.70 31.89 -2.92
CA GLU A 171 -14.09 31.86 -1.57
C GLU A 171 -14.96 31.18 -0.52
N ARG A 172 -16.27 31.21 -0.65
CA ARG A 172 -17.17 30.41 0.19
C ARG A 172 -16.96 28.92 -0.05
N ILE A 173 -17.00 28.47 -1.31
CA ILE A 173 -16.80 27.06 -1.66
C ILE A 173 -15.41 26.58 -1.22
N ARG A 174 -14.40 27.41 -1.40
CA ARG A 174 -13.03 27.12 -0.97
C ARG A 174 -12.96 26.90 0.55
N ARG A 175 -13.57 27.74 1.36
CA ARG A 175 -13.64 27.57 2.83
C ARG A 175 -14.37 26.30 3.23
N ASP A 176 -15.58 26.09 2.70
CA ASP A 176 -16.40 24.91 3.00
C ASP A 176 -15.66 23.61 2.66
N PHE A 177 -14.86 23.62 1.59
CA PHE A 177 -14.07 22.45 1.18
C PHE A 177 -12.84 22.27 2.09
N LEU A 178 -12.14 23.34 2.45
CA LEU A 178 -11.00 23.31 3.37
C LEU A 178 -11.41 22.81 4.76
N ASP A 179 -12.55 23.26 5.28
CA ASP A 179 -13.09 22.79 6.55
C ASP A 179 -13.38 21.28 6.53
N PHE A 180 -13.92 20.78 5.41
CA PHE A 180 -14.17 19.36 5.23
C PHE A 180 -12.88 18.53 5.21
N VAL A 181 -11.83 18.98 4.52
CA VAL A 181 -10.58 18.20 4.36
C VAL A 181 -9.60 18.37 5.51
N ALA A 182 -9.83 19.30 6.42
CA ALA A 182 -8.92 19.56 7.55
C ALA A 182 -8.50 18.29 8.33
N PRO A 183 -9.42 17.34 8.63
CA PRO A 183 -9.07 16.09 9.32
C PRO A 183 -8.20 15.15 8.49
N LEU A 184 -8.19 15.30 7.16
CA LEU A 184 -7.46 14.39 6.25
C LEU A 184 -5.96 14.71 6.17
N GLY A 185 -5.53 15.88 6.64
CA GLY A 185 -4.12 16.30 6.61
C GLY A 185 -3.57 16.44 5.19
N LEU A 186 -4.40 16.87 4.23
CA LEU A 186 -3.98 17.10 2.85
C LEU A 186 -3.00 18.27 2.77
N GLN A 187 -1.82 18.06 2.18
CA GLN A 187 -0.77 19.06 2.09
C GLN A 187 -0.89 19.95 0.84
N GLU A 188 -1.34 19.37 -0.27
CA GLU A 188 -1.42 20.08 -1.56
C GLU A 188 -2.84 20.02 -2.13
N LEU A 189 -3.56 21.12 -2.02
CA LEU A 189 -4.88 21.30 -2.57
C LEU A 189 -4.94 22.62 -3.33
N THR A 190 -5.18 22.54 -4.64
CA THR A 190 -5.24 23.70 -5.51
C THR A 190 -6.70 23.99 -5.90
N PHE A 191 -7.16 25.23 -5.73
CA PHE A 191 -8.48 25.68 -6.15
C PHE A 191 -8.39 26.52 -7.41
N ILE A 192 -9.16 26.17 -8.44
CA ILE A 192 -9.19 26.89 -9.72
C ILE A 192 -10.64 27.19 -10.08
N PRO A 193 -11.04 28.48 -10.17
CA PRO A 193 -12.34 28.86 -10.68
C PRO A 193 -12.35 28.77 -12.21
N ILE A 194 -13.29 28.00 -12.76
CA ILE A 194 -13.36 27.75 -14.21
C ILE A 194 -14.78 27.91 -14.76
N SER A 195 -14.88 28.17 -16.06
CA SER A 195 -16.02 27.83 -16.87
C SER A 195 -15.60 26.85 -17.94
N ALA A 196 -15.94 25.57 -17.80
CA ALA A 196 -15.61 24.56 -18.82
C ALA A 196 -16.32 24.84 -20.16
N LEU A 197 -17.49 25.48 -20.11
CA LEU A 197 -18.26 25.84 -21.31
C LEU A 197 -17.63 27.00 -22.07
N GLU A 198 -17.30 28.09 -21.37
CA GLU A 198 -16.73 29.30 -21.98
C GLU A 198 -15.21 29.20 -22.17
N GLY A 199 -14.52 28.29 -21.44
CA GLY A 199 -13.05 28.09 -21.48
C GLY A 199 -12.28 28.93 -20.47
N ASP A 200 -12.97 29.68 -19.58
CA ASP A 200 -12.35 30.53 -18.56
C ASP A 200 -11.46 29.72 -17.62
N ASN A 201 -10.20 30.11 -17.49
CA ASN A 201 -9.14 29.48 -16.67
C ASN A 201 -8.93 27.98 -16.92
N VAL A 202 -9.37 27.45 -18.06
CA VAL A 202 -9.07 26.06 -18.46
C VAL A 202 -7.72 26.00 -19.18
N VAL A 203 -7.60 26.63 -20.33
CA VAL A 203 -6.35 26.73 -21.11
C VAL A 203 -5.79 28.16 -21.09
N THR A 204 -6.67 29.13 -21.15
CA THR A 204 -6.31 30.56 -21.11
C THR A 204 -6.89 31.24 -19.89
N ARG A 205 -6.20 32.26 -19.40
CA ARG A 205 -6.65 33.07 -18.26
C ARG A 205 -7.96 33.79 -18.60
N SER A 206 -8.91 33.75 -17.68
CA SER A 206 -10.18 34.44 -17.82
C SER A 206 -10.02 35.95 -17.72
N ALA A 207 -10.67 36.70 -18.62
CA ALA A 207 -10.82 38.14 -18.51
C ALA A 207 -11.92 38.53 -17.49
N HIS A 208 -12.85 37.62 -17.19
CA HIS A 208 -13.99 37.85 -16.29
C HIS A 208 -13.61 37.69 -14.81
N MET A 209 -12.50 37.02 -14.51
CA MET A 209 -12.00 36.76 -13.16
C MET A 209 -10.63 37.41 -12.89
N PRO A 210 -10.50 38.75 -12.97
CA PRO A 210 -9.22 39.45 -12.74
C PRO A 210 -8.72 39.31 -11.29
N TRP A 211 -9.59 38.98 -10.36
CA TRP A 211 -9.29 38.72 -8.94
C TRP A 211 -8.54 37.39 -8.73
N TYR A 212 -8.63 36.44 -9.65
CA TYR A 212 -7.93 35.18 -9.53
C TYR A 212 -6.49 35.29 -10.06
N SER A 213 -5.51 35.11 -9.17
CA SER A 213 -4.07 35.19 -9.50
C SER A 213 -3.37 33.84 -9.65
N GLY A 214 -4.09 32.72 -9.34
CA GLY A 214 -3.56 31.36 -9.43
C GLY A 214 -3.31 30.87 -10.86
N PRO A 215 -2.81 29.66 -11.06
CA PRO A 215 -2.57 29.08 -12.38
C PRO A 215 -3.88 28.77 -13.10
N VAL A 216 -3.85 28.76 -14.44
CA VAL A 216 -4.93 28.13 -15.20
C VAL A 216 -4.79 26.60 -15.13
N LEU A 217 -5.87 25.87 -15.40
CA LEU A 217 -5.88 24.42 -15.18
C LEU A 217 -4.80 23.71 -16.01
N LEU A 218 -4.66 24.03 -17.30
CA LEU A 218 -3.67 23.40 -18.15
C LEU A 218 -2.22 23.70 -17.70
N ASP A 219 -1.90 24.94 -17.33
CA ASP A 219 -0.58 25.30 -16.80
C ASP A 219 -0.25 24.50 -15.53
N HIS A 220 -1.24 24.34 -14.63
CA HIS A 220 -1.06 23.52 -13.43
C HIS A 220 -0.79 22.06 -13.78
N LEU A 221 -1.55 21.46 -14.72
CA LEU A 221 -1.34 20.09 -15.18
C LEU A 221 0.02 19.90 -15.86
N GLU A 222 0.54 20.91 -16.55
CA GLU A 222 1.85 20.89 -17.20
C GLU A 222 3.03 21.00 -16.22
N THR A 223 2.83 21.66 -15.08
CA THR A 223 3.91 22.04 -14.16
C THR A 223 3.94 21.24 -12.87
N VAL A 224 2.85 20.54 -12.51
CA VAL A 224 2.79 19.75 -11.28
C VAL A 224 3.89 18.68 -11.25
N PRO A 225 4.69 18.55 -10.16
CA PRO A 225 5.77 17.58 -10.06
C PRO A 225 5.22 16.16 -9.90
N ILE A 226 5.69 15.20 -10.70
CA ILE A 226 5.23 13.80 -10.66
C ILE A 226 6.27 12.92 -9.95
N ALA A 227 7.53 13.31 -9.94
CA ALA A 227 8.65 12.49 -9.46
C ALA A 227 8.57 12.12 -7.97
N ALA A 228 7.94 12.97 -7.14
CA ALA A 228 7.80 12.73 -5.70
C ALA A 228 6.97 11.50 -5.30
N GLN A 229 6.36 10.79 -6.27
CA GLN A 229 5.47 9.65 -6.01
C GLN A 229 6.21 8.32 -5.84
N TYR A 230 7.46 8.24 -6.24
CA TYR A 230 8.21 6.99 -6.18
C TYR A 230 9.07 6.91 -4.92
N ASN A 231 8.91 5.83 -4.18
CA ASN A 231 9.84 5.48 -3.10
C ASN A 231 11.08 4.84 -3.75
N PHE A 232 12.20 5.57 -3.79
CA PHE A 232 13.48 5.08 -4.30
C PHE A 232 14.37 4.49 -3.19
N ASP A 233 13.96 4.56 -1.95
CA ASP A 233 14.74 4.11 -0.81
C ASP A 233 14.58 2.62 -0.51
N ASP A 234 13.36 2.11 -0.58
CA ASP A 234 13.02 0.76 -0.16
C ASP A 234 12.92 -0.17 -1.37
N LEU A 235 13.95 -0.98 -1.63
CA LEU A 235 13.87 -1.94 -2.73
C LEU A 235 12.78 -2.98 -2.49
N ARG A 236 11.84 -3.05 -3.43
CA ARG A 236 10.79 -4.07 -3.52
C ARG A 236 10.71 -4.55 -4.96
N PHE A 237 11.16 -5.77 -5.19
CA PHE A 237 11.12 -6.41 -6.49
C PHE A 237 10.32 -7.72 -6.41
N PRO A 238 8.99 -7.68 -6.59
CA PRO A 238 8.16 -8.87 -6.65
C PRO A 238 8.48 -9.68 -7.90
N VAL A 239 8.82 -10.94 -7.72
CA VAL A 239 9.11 -11.85 -8.84
C VAL A 239 7.80 -12.25 -9.50
N GLN A 240 7.66 -11.91 -10.79
CA GLN A 240 6.48 -12.19 -11.59
C GLN A 240 6.65 -13.46 -12.43
N TYR A 241 7.87 -13.70 -12.90
CA TYR A 241 8.17 -14.84 -13.76
C TYR A 241 9.63 -15.29 -13.55
N VAL A 242 9.87 -16.60 -13.63
CA VAL A 242 11.23 -17.19 -13.57
C VAL A 242 11.59 -17.67 -14.98
N ILE A 243 12.67 -17.13 -15.51
CA ILE A 243 13.19 -17.46 -16.84
C ILE A 243 14.32 -18.50 -16.66
N ARG A 244 14.13 -19.68 -17.23
CA ARG A 244 15.13 -20.76 -17.20
C ARG A 244 15.14 -21.49 -18.54
N PRO A 245 15.74 -20.91 -19.58
CA PRO A 245 15.81 -21.51 -20.91
C PRO A 245 16.73 -22.74 -20.97
N ASP A 246 17.75 -22.77 -20.11
CA ASP A 246 18.73 -23.83 -19.98
C ASP A 246 19.19 -24.02 -18.53
N LEU A 247 20.21 -24.87 -18.31
CA LEU A 247 20.72 -25.16 -16.97
C LEU A 247 21.62 -24.05 -16.42
N ASP A 248 22.21 -23.23 -17.30
CA ASP A 248 23.21 -22.22 -16.92
C ASP A 248 22.63 -20.84 -16.69
N PHE A 249 21.36 -20.62 -17.06
CA PHE A 249 20.67 -19.35 -16.89
C PHE A 249 19.45 -19.44 -15.99
N ARG A 250 19.39 -18.60 -14.98
CA ARG A 250 18.22 -18.41 -14.10
C ARG A 250 17.96 -16.93 -13.85
N GLY A 251 16.97 -16.39 -14.54
CA GLY A 251 16.56 -14.98 -14.45
C GLY A 251 15.22 -14.84 -13.72
N PHE A 252 15.11 -13.79 -12.94
CA PHE A 252 13.90 -13.41 -12.20
C PHE A 252 13.35 -12.15 -12.82
N ALA A 253 12.24 -12.26 -13.53
CA ALA A 253 11.60 -11.13 -14.21
C ALA A 253 10.50 -10.54 -13.36
N GLY A 254 10.41 -9.22 -13.35
CA GLY A 254 9.39 -8.47 -12.63
C GLY A 254 9.49 -6.97 -12.87
N GLN A 255 8.53 -6.23 -12.33
CA GLN A 255 8.56 -4.78 -12.25
C GLN A 255 9.05 -4.37 -10.87
N ILE A 256 10.00 -3.46 -10.81
CA ILE A 256 10.45 -2.87 -9.54
C ILE A 256 9.30 -2.05 -8.98
N ALA A 257 8.73 -2.48 -7.85
CA ALA A 257 7.61 -1.79 -7.21
C ALA A 257 8.06 -0.53 -6.46
N SER A 258 9.27 -0.57 -5.89
CA SER A 258 9.94 0.58 -5.28
C SER A 258 11.44 0.34 -5.15
N GLY A 259 12.18 1.41 -4.87
CA GLY A 259 13.61 1.38 -4.65
C GLY A 259 14.44 1.29 -5.93
N VAL A 260 15.70 1.03 -5.73
CA VAL A 260 16.73 0.89 -6.76
C VAL A 260 17.42 -0.44 -6.57
N VAL A 261 17.63 -1.17 -7.65
CA VAL A 261 18.46 -2.37 -7.70
C VAL A 261 19.74 -2.07 -8.46
N ARG A 262 20.90 -2.46 -7.91
CA ARG A 262 22.22 -2.24 -8.49
C ARG A 262 22.96 -3.55 -8.69
N ARG A 263 23.75 -3.62 -9.74
CA ARG A 263 24.67 -4.75 -9.95
C ARG A 263 25.65 -4.86 -8.76
N GLY A 264 25.85 -6.06 -8.23
CA GLY A 264 26.67 -6.33 -7.05
C GLY A 264 25.99 -6.02 -5.71
N GLN A 265 24.80 -5.41 -5.71
CA GLN A 265 24.04 -5.15 -4.49
C GLN A 265 23.64 -6.45 -3.80
N ARG A 266 23.77 -6.48 -2.46
CA ARG A 266 23.24 -7.57 -1.66
C ARG A 266 21.73 -7.45 -1.56
N VAL A 267 21.02 -8.53 -1.83
CA VAL A 267 19.57 -8.64 -1.72
C VAL A 267 19.18 -9.85 -0.89
N THR A 268 18.03 -9.76 -0.24
CA THR A 268 17.42 -10.88 0.50
C THR A 268 16.15 -11.30 -0.23
N VAL A 269 15.97 -12.61 -0.33
CA VAL A 269 14.80 -13.24 -0.96
C VAL A 269 13.77 -13.57 0.11
N LEU A 270 12.55 -13.06 -0.02
CA LEU A 270 11.43 -13.43 0.84
C LEU A 270 10.54 -14.45 0.13
N PRO A 271 10.03 -15.48 0.82
CA PRO A 271 10.06 -15.71 2.28
C PRO A 271 11.31 -16.45 2.79
N SER A 272 12.20 -16.94 1.92
CA SER A 272 13.30 -17.83 2.31
C SER A 272 14.32 -17.16 3.25
N GLY A 273 14.45 -15.82 3.21
CA GLY A 273 15.44 -15.04 3.94
C GLY A 273 16.88 -15.24 3.46
N ARG A 274 17.08 -16.04 2.39
CA ARG A 274 18.40 -16.24 1.80
C ARG A 274 18.87 -14.96 1.14
N SER A 275 20.14 -14.65 1.28
CA SER A 275 20.76 -13.48 0.65
C SER A 275 21.73 -13.90 -0.46
N SER A 276 21.77 -13.09 -1.51
CA SER A 276 22.75 -13.20 -2.60
C SER A 276 23.11 -11.81 -3.11
N ARG A 277 23.98 -11.76 -4.13
CA ARG A 277 24.30 -10.51 -4.85
C ARG A 277 23.67 -10.53 -6.23
N VAL A 278 23.23 -9.35 -6.66
CA VAL A 278 22.73 -9.13 -8.02
C VAL A 278 23.88 -9.28 -9.00
N LYS A 279 23.80 -10.26 -9.90
CA LYS A 279 24.82 -10.53 -10.93
C LYS A 279 24.62 -9.66 -12.17
N THR A 280 23.41 -9.68 -12.74
CA THR A 280 23.02 -8.85 -13.88
C THR A 280 21.63 -8.25 -13.70
N ILE A 281 21.40 -7.14 -14.38
CA ILE A 281 20.09 -6.51 -14.52
C ILE A 281 19.90 -6.30 -16.02
N THR A 282 18.93 -6.97 -16.62
CA THR A 282 18.79 -7.03 -18.07
C THR A 282 17.41 -6.49 -18.50
N THR A 283 17.38 -5.67 -19.52
CA THR A 283 16.18 -5.21 -20.24
C THR A 283 16.23 -5.68 -21.68
N TRP A 284 15.22 -5.33 -22.47
CA TRP A 284 15.24 -5.57 -23.91
C TRP A 284 16.42 -4.86 -24.61
N GLU A 285 16.84 -3.72 -24.11
CA GLU A 285 17.93 -2.92 -24.69
C GLU A 285 19.32 -3.40 -24.25
N GLY A 286 19.41 -4.33 -23.31
CA GLY A 286 20.67 -4.89 -22.80
C GLY A 286 20.81 -4.81 -21.28
N ASP A 287 22.04 -4.99 -20.82
CA ASP A 287 22.39 -5.00 -19.40
C ASP A 287 22.54 -3.58 -18.86
N LEU A 288 22.01 -3.38 -17.64
CA LEU A 288 22.07 -2.13 -16.91
C LEU A 288 23.00 -2.24 -15.70
N ALA A 289 23.63 -1.11 -15.31
CA ALA A 289 24.35 -1.01 -14.05
C ALA A 289 23.39 -0.90 -12.83
N GLU A 290 22.29 -0.19 -13.02
CA GLU A 290 21.21 -0.03 -12.05
C GLU A 290 19.87 0.07 -12.75
N ALA A 291 18.81 -0.27 -12.01
CA ALA A 291 17.42 -0.06 -12.40
C ALA A 291 16.59 0.38 -11.19
N PHE A 292 15.49 1.09 -11.45
CA PHE A 292 14.67 1.72 -10.40
C PHE A 292 13.17 1.61 -10.72
N ALA A 293 12.34 1.87 -9.73
CA ALA A 293 10.89 1.85 -9.90
C ALA A 293 10.45 2.93 -10.91
N PRO A 294 9.54 2.63 -11.84
CA PRO A 294 8.80 1.36 -12.04
C PRO A 294 9.32 0.51 -13.21
N GLN A 295 10.62 0.43 -13.43
CA GLN A 295 11.18 -0.32 -14.57
C GLN A 295 10.90 -1.82 -14.46
N SER A 296 10.61 -2.45 -15.62
CA SER A 296 10.50 -3.90 -15.77
C SER A 296 11.84 -4.48 -16.20
N VAL A 297 12.39 -5.38 -15.39
CA VAL A 297 13.74 -5.94 -15.59
C VAL A 297 13.77 -7.43 -15.30
N THR A 298 14.82 -8.08 -15.79
CA THR A 298 15.22 -9.44 -15.40
C THR A 298 16.48 -9.34 -14.56
N VAL A 299 16.43 -9.85 -13.34
CA VAL A 299 17.56 -9.89 -12.41
C VAL A 299 18.10 -11.31 -12.32
N THR A 300 19.43 -11.49 -12.40
CA THR A 300 20.10 -12.75 -12.04
C THR A 300 20.90 -12.57 -10.76
N LEU A 301 21.11 -13.65 -10.03
CA LEU A 301 21.86 -13.66 -8.78
C LEU A 301 23.18 -14.43 -8.93
N GLU A 302 24.14 -14.15 -8.05
CA GLU A 302 25.43 -14.87 -8.03
C GLU A 302 25.25 -16.31 -7.53
N ASP A 303 24.36 -16.50 -6.54
CA ASP A 303 24.10 -17.80 -5.95
C ASP A 303 22.82 -18.43 -6.52
N GLU A 304 22.79 -19.75 -6.64
CA GLU A 304 21.58 -20.48 -6.98
C GLU A 304 20.65 -20.55 -5.77
N ILE A 305 19.68 -19.65 -5.73
CA ILE A 305 18.61 -19.62 -4.72
C ILE A 305 17.31 -20.06 -5.38
N ASP A 306 16.55 -20.88 -4.67
CA ASP A 306 15.23 -21.28 -5.13
C ASP A 306 14.23 -20.12 -4.90
N ILE A 307 13.82 -19.51 -6.02
CA ILE A 307 12.94 -18.36 -6.08
C ILE A 307 11.82 -18.67 -7.06
N SER A 308 10.60 -18.35 -6.67
CA SER A 308 9.40 -18.61 -7.45
C SER A 308 8.59 -17.31 -7.67
N ARG A 309 7.63 -17.39 -8.58
CA ARG A 309 6.62 -16.32 -8.70
C ARG A 309 5.94 -16.09 -7.35
N GLY A 310 5.86 -14.84 -6.93
CA GLY A 310 5.31 -14.45 -5.65
C GLY A 310 6.35 -14.16 -4.58
N ASP A 311 7.59 -14.60 -4.76
CA ASP A 311 8.71 -14.22 -3.90
C ASP A 311 9.11 -12.76 -4.18
N MET A 312 9.87 -12.17 -3.26
CA MET A 312 10.27 -10.77 -3.37
C MET A 312 11.76 -10.61 -3.05
N LEU A 313 12.49 -9.90 -3.92
CA LEU A 313 13.83 -9.42 -3.60
C LEU A 313 13.74 -8.08 -2.89
N VAL A 314 14.46 -7.94 -1.79
CA VAL A 314 14.43 -6.75 -0.94
C VAL A 314 15.84 -6.36 -0.48
N ASP A 315 16.02 -5.11 -0.09
CA ASP A 315 17.23 -4.68 0.62
C ASP A 315 17.21 -5.26 2.05
N PRO A 316 18.25 -5.99 2.47
CA PRO A 316 18.34 -6.55 3.83
C PRO A 316 18.30 -5.49 4.93
N ALA A 317 18.73 -4.25 4.65
CA ALA A 317 18.69 -3.15 5.61
C ALA A 317 17.29 -2.51 5.75
N ARG A 318 16.41 -2.71 4.76
CA ARG A 318 15.09 -2.08 4.69
C ARG A 318 14.01 -3.09 4.31
N MET A 319 13.71 -3.98 5.25
CA MET A 319 12.76 -5.07 5.05
C MET A 319 11.30 -4.57 5.02
N PRO A 320 10.41 -5.15 4.19
CA PRO A 320 8.97 -4.94 4.30
C PRO A 320 8.41 -5.62 5.56
N HIS A 321 7.17 -5.30 5.91
CA HIS A 321 6.43 -6.10 6.88
C HIS A 321 6.20 -7.50 6.34
N VAL A 322 6.38 -8.51 7.20
CA VAL A 322 6.10 -9.92 6.90
C VAL A 322 5.05 -10.39 7.88
N SER A 323 3.80 -10.48 7.45
CA SER A 323 2.70 -10.85 8.34
C SER A 323 1.59 -11.59 7.62
N ARG A 324 0.85 -12.41 8.39
CA ARG A 324 -0.42 -13.03 7.99
C ARG A 324 -1.62 -12.18 8.36
N ARG A 325 -1.47 -11.20 9.27
CA ARG A 325 -2.55 -10.36 9.77
C ARG A 325 -2.19 -8.90 9.63
N PHE A 326 -3.13 -8.14 9.13
CA PHE A 326 -2.99 -6.70 8.99
C PHE A 326 -4.37 -6.05 8.90
N ASP A 327 -4.42 -4.78 9.29
CA ASP A 327 -5.59 -3.93 9.09
C ASP A 327 -5.50 -3.21 7.74
N SER A 328 -6.62 -3.04 7.09
CA SER A 328 -6.68 -2.40 5.77
C SER A 328 -7.95 -1.57 5.60
N HIS A 329 -7.82 -0.41 4.99
CA HIS A 329 -8.98 0.23 4.39
C HIS A 329 -9.43 -0.59 3.18
N VAL A 330 -10.72 -0.74 3.01
CA VAL A 330 -11.29 -1.40 1.83
C VAL A 330 -12.45 -0.59 1.27
N VAL A 331 -12.56 -0.65 -0.05
CA VAL A 331 -13.76 -0.24 -0.78
C VAL A 331 -14.45 -1.52 -1.20
N TRP A 332 -15.70 -1.72 -0.74
CA TRP A 332 -16.47 -2.89 -1.10
C TRP A 332 -17.13 -2.71 -2.46
N MET A 333 -17.00 -3.70 -3.37
CA MET A 333 -17.27 -3.52 -4.81
C MET A 333 -18.39 -4.42 -5.37
N THR A 334 -19.07 -5.17 -4.51
CA THR A 334 -20.13 -6.10 -4.95
C THR A 334 -21.41 -5.90 -4.16
N ASP A 335 -22.56 -6.28 -4.77
CA ASP A 335 -23.88 -6.21 -4.11
C ASP A 335 -24.00 -7.17 -2.93
N ALA A 336 -23.29 -8.31 -2.97
CA ALA A 336 -23.22 -9.23 -1.84
C ALA A 336 -22.45 -8.56 -0.70
N PRO A 337 -23.04 -8.43 0.49
CA PRO A 337 -22.38 -7.77 1.61
C PRO A 337 -21.16 -8.56 2.11
N LEU A 338 -20.25 -7.87 2.78
CA LEU A 338 -19.12 -8.49 3.46
C LEU A 338 -19.61 -9.48 4.53
N GLU A 339 -19.14 -10.71 4.44
CA GLU A 339 -19.37 -11.75 5.45
C GLU A 339 -18.07 -12.02 6.22
N ILE A 340 -18.07 -11.78 7.54
CA ILE A 340 -16.93 -12.07 8.41
C ILE A 340 -16.77 -13.59 8.51
N GLY A 341 -15.51 -14.07 8.39
CA GLY A 341 -15.20 -15.50 8.44
C GLY A 341 -15.30 -16.23 7.09
N ARG A 342 -15.94 -15.63 6.08
CA ARG A 342 -16.00 -16.21 4.73
C ARG A 342 -14.60 -16.27 4.10
N PRO A 343 -14.25 -17.37 3.40
CA PRO A 343 -13.01 -17.46 2.67
C PRO A 343 -13.05 -16.63 1.37
N TYR A 344 -11.99 -15.87 1.14
CA TYR A 344 -11.71 -15.13 -0.08
C TYR A 344 -10.33 -15.52 -0.61
N LEU A 345 -10.01 -15.13 -1.84
CA LEU A 345 -8.65 -15.05 -2.33
C LEU A 345 -8.18 -13.60 -2.24
N ILE A 346 -6.96 -13.40 -1.75
CA ILE A 346 -6.29 -12.10 -1.81
C ILE A 346 -5.22 -12.15 -2.89
N LYS A 347 -5.26 -11.18 -3.82
CA LYS A 347 -4.20 -10.97 -4.79
C LYS A 347 -3.41 -9.74 -4.37
N HIS A 348 -2.15 -9.96 -4.05
CA HIS A 348 -1.21 -8.95 -3.58
C HIS A 348 0.10 -9.09 -4.37
N THR A 349 0.53 -8.03 -5.04
CA THR A 349 1.67 -8.06 -5.96
C THR A 349 1.56 -9.22 -6.96
N SER A 350 2.52 -10.15 -6.96
CA SER A 350 2.51 -11.36 -7.80
C SER A 350 1.94 -12.60 -7.11
N GLN A 351 1.50 -12.48 -5.83
CA GLN A 351 0.93 -13.58 -5.04
C GLN A 351 -0.60 -13.62 -5.12
N THR A 352 -1.16 -14.84 -5.08
CA THR A 352 -2.57 -15.06 -4.78
C THR A 352 -2.66 -16.13 -3.69
N VAL A 353 -3.27 -15.80 -2.56
CA VAL A 353 -3.37 -16.69 -1.40
C VAL A 353 -4.78 -16.67 -0.82
N GLY A 354 -5.15 -17.71 -0.07
CA GLY A 354 -6.40 -17.73 0.71
C GLY A 354 -6.38 -16.65 1.78
N ALA A 355 -7.50 -15.98 2.00
CA ALA A 355 -7.67 -14.94 3.01
C ALA A 355 -9.04 -15.03 3.67
N THR A 356 -9.14 -14.53 4.89
CA THR A 356 -10.40 -14.43 5.64
C THR A 356 -10.45 -13.07 6.31
N VAL A 357 -11.59 -12.38 6.20
CA VAL A 357 -11.84 -11.17 6.98
C VAL A 357 -12.22 -11.60 8.40
N LYS A 358 -11.43 -11.22 9.39
CA LYS A 358 -11.62 -11.59 10.79
C LYS A 358 -12.54 -10.65 11.54
N ALA A 359 -12.48 -9.37 11.20
CA ALA A 359 -13.28 -8.34 11.83
C ALA A 359 -13.48 -7.16 10.87
N LEU A 360 -14.62 -6.50 11.00
CA LEU A 360 -14.83 -5.15 10.55
C LEU A 360 -14.57 -4.22 11.75
N ARG A 361 -13.53 -3.39 11.67
CA ARG A 361 -13.16 -2.47 12.76
C ARG A 361 -14.18 -1.36 12.89
N HIS A 362 -14.45 -0.70 11.76
CA HIS A 362 -15.46 0.35 11.62
C HIS A 362 -15.78 0.59 10.14
N ARG A 363 -16.93 1.18 9.89
CA ARG A 363 -17.29 1.79 8.60
C ARG A 363 -16.93 3.26 8.63
N VAL A 364 -16.68 3.85 7.48
CA VAL A 364 -16.40 5.27 7.34
C VAL A 364 -17.57 5.94 6.61
N ASP A 365 -18.22 6.91 7.23
CA ASP A 365 -19.13 7.80 6.51
C ASP A 365 -18.30 8.80 5.70
N VAL A 366 -18.36 8.67 4.39
CA VAL A 366 -17.58 9.51 3.46
C VAL A 366 -18.05 10.97 3.42
N ASN A 367 -19.20 11.30 3.99
CA ASN A 367 -19.75 12.65 4.03
C ASN A 367 -19.28 13.42 5.27
N THR A 368 -19.18 12.73 6.42
CA THR A 368 -18.78 13.31 7.71
C THR A 368 -17.37 12.94 8.11
N LEU A 369 -16.76 11.93 7.49
CA LEU A 369 -15.49 11.29 7.83
C LEU A 369 -15.51 10.59 9.20
N GLU A 370 -16.71 10.37 9.77
CA GLU A 370 -16.87 9.69 11.04
C GLU A 370 -16.77 8.18 10.89
N GLU A 371 -16.17 7.56 11.90
CA GLU A 371 -16.05 6.12 12.02
C GLU A 371 -17.25 5.56 12.79
N HIS A 372 -17.97 4.61 12.19
CA HIS A 372 -19.15 3.99 12.79
C HIS A 372 -18.93 2.49 12.97
N ALA A 373 -19.39 1.95 14.09
CA ALA A 373 -19.45 0.49 14.28
C ALA A 373 -20.38 -0.12 13.23
N GLY A 374 -20.06 -1.33 12.78
CA GLY A 374 -20.88 -2.08 11.82
C GLY A 374 -20.45 -3.53 11.74
N ASP A 375 -21.35 -4.39 11.28
CA ASP A 375 -21.12 -5.83 11.18
C ASP A 375 -20.85 -6.29 9.75
N SER A 376 -21.07 -5.40 8.76
CA SER A 376 -20.92 -5.70 7.35
C SER A 376 -20.62 -4.45 6.53
N LEU A 377 -20.17 -4.63 5.28
CA LEU A 377 -20.03 -3.57 4.26
C LEU A 377 -20.88 -3.95 3.06
N GLY A 378 -21.71 -3.01 2.61
CA GLY A 378 -22.46 -3.10 1.36
C GLY A 378 -21.69 -2.50 0.18
N LEU A 379 -22.31 -2.57 -1.01
CA LEU A 379 -21.76 -2.01 -2.25
C LEU A 379 -21.36 -0.54 -2.07
N ASN A 380 -20.13 -0.19 -2.48
CA ASN A 380 -19.55 1.15 -2.43
C ASN A 380 -19.31 1.70 -1.01
N GLU A 381 -19.51 0.90 0.02
CA GLU A 381 -19.13 1.28 1.38
C GLU A 381 -17.62 1.14 1.59
N ILE A 382 -17.11 1.99 2.47
CA ILE A 382 -15.70 2.03 2.86
C ILE A 382 -15.59 1.69 4.34
N GLY A 383 -14.65 0.84 4.68
CA GLY A 383 -14.40 0.47 6.08
C GLY A 383 -12.97 0.04 6.31
N VAL A 384 -12.67 -0.25 7.56
CA VAL A 384 -11.40 -0.85 7.98
C VAL A 384 -11.65 -2.27 8.44
N ILE A 385 -10.98 -3.21 7.80
CA ILE A 385 -11.08 -4.63 8.11
C ILE A 385 -9.76 -5.20 8.60
N GLU A 386 -9.85 -6.21 9.46
CA GLU A 386 -8.73 -7.09 9.78
C GLU A 386 -8.75 -8.29 8.84
N VAL A 387 -7.63 -8.50 8.15
CA VAL A 387 -7.44 -9.63 7.22
C VAL A 387 -6.45 -10.62 7.79
N GLU A 388 -6.77 -11.91 7.69
CA GLU A 388 -5.84 -13.01 7.96
C GLU A 388 -5.64 -13.84 6.69
N THR A 389 -4.37 -14.08 6.32
CA THR A 389 -3.99 -14.82 5.11
C THR A 389 -3.43 -16.20 5.42
N ALA A 390 -3.60 -17.16 4.51
CA ALA A 390 -3.10 -18.53 4.66
C ALA A 390 -1.56 -18.60 4.67
N ARG A 391 -0.87 -17.65 4.02
CA ARG A 391 0.59 -17.51 4.01
C ARG A 391 0.96 -16.05 4.30
N PRO A 392 2.15 -15.76 4.85
CA PRO A 392 2.60 -14.40 5.05
C PRO A 392 2.66 -13.63 3.73
N LEU A 393 2.26 -12.36 3.76
CA LEU A 393 2.49 -11.40 2.69
C LEU A 393 3.69 -10.51 3.05
N PHE A 394 4.32 -9.94 2.03
CA PHE A 394 5.46 -9.01 2.14
C PHE A 394 4.99 -7.65 1.68
N PHE A 395 4.68 -6.75 2.60
CA PHE A 395 4.00 -5.51 2.29
C PHE A 395 4.58 -4.30 3.04
N ASP A 396 4.35 -3.15 2.50
CA ASP A 396 4.49 -1.87 3.19
C ASP A 396 3.10 -1.28 3.43
N SER A 397 2.98 -0.23 4.25
CA SER A 397 1.73 0.52 4.27
C SER A 397 1.48 1.17 2.91
N TYR A 398 0.22 1.28 2.52
CA TYR A 398 -0.15 1.84 1.22
C TYR A 398 0.37 3.27 1.02
N ARG A 399 0.43 4.06 2.10
CA ARG A 399 0.98 5.42 2.07
C ARG A 399 2.47 5.45 1.80
N ARG A 400 3.21 4.44 2.29
CA ARG A 400 4.65 4.35 2.07
C ARG A 400 4.99 3.81 0.69
N ASN A 401 4.24 2.81 0.23
CA ASN A 401 4.44 2.17 -1.06
C ASN A 401 3.13 1.58 -1.59
N ARG A 402 2.53 2.25 -2.57
CA ARG A 402 1.26 1.80 -3.18
C ARG A 402 1.38 0.43 -3.82
N GLY A 403 2.51 0.13 -4.48
CA GLY A 403 2.74 -1.12 -5.21
C GLY A 403 2.72 -2.35 -4.32
N THR A 404 3.18 -2.23 -3.07
CA THR A 404 3.22 -3.33 -2.09
C THR A 404 2.22 -3.15 -0.94
N GLY A 405 1.52 -2.02 -0.89
CA GLY A 405 0.47 -1.75 0.10
C GLY A 405 -0.95 -1.99 -0.41
N ALA A 406 -1.12 -2.29 -1.70
CA ALA A 406 -2.42 -2.54 -2.32
C ALA A 406 -2.70 -4.03 -2.49
N PHE A 407 -3.98 -4.40 -2.40
CA PHE A 407 -4.46 -5.73 -2.76
C PHE A 407 -5.91 -5.70 -3.25
N ILE A 408 -6.35 -6.80 -3.85
CA ILE A 408 -7.78 -7.04 -4.11
C ILE A 408 -8.23 -8.32 -3.42
N LEU A 409 -9.49 -8.32 -2.94
CA LEU A 409 -10.18 -9.53 -2.52
C LEU A 409 -11.01 -10.05 -3.68
N ILE A 410 -10.96 -11.37 -3.88
CA ILE A 410 -11.63 -12.08 -4.96
C ILE A 410 -12.51 -13.15 -4.35
N ASP A 411 -13.74 -13.24 -4.79
CA ASP A 411 -14.63 -14.34 -4.45
C ASP A 411 -14.15 -15.62 -5.18
N PRO A 412 -13.86 -16.70 -4.45
CA PRO A 412 -13.30 -17.91 -5.05
C PRO A 412 -14.28 -18.67 -5.96
N VAL A 413 -15.58 -18.40 -5.87
CA VAL A 413 -16.61 -19.07 -6.66
C VAL A 413 -16.86 -18.34 -7.97
N SER A 414 -17.10 -17.02 -7.91
CA SER A 414 -17.39 -16.21 -9.09
C SER A 414 -16.12 -15.72 -9.80
N ASN A 415 -14.95 -15.78 -9.16
CA ASN A 415 -13.70 -15.12 -9.56
C ASN A 415 -13.84 -13.60 -9.74
N GLY A 416 -14.90 -13.00 -9.20
CA GLY A 416 -15.14 -11.56 -9.21
C GLY A 416 -14.35 -10.86 -8.11
N THR A 417 -13.85 -9.66 -8.43
CA THR A 417 -13.26 -8.77 -7.41
C THR A 417 -14.37 -8.24 -6.52
N VAL A 418 -14.27 -8.49 -5.21
CA VAL A 418 -15.26 -8.05 -4.21
C VAL A 418 -14.83 -6.82 -3.42
N ALA A 419 -13.52 -6.58 -3.30
CA ALA A 419 -12.99 -5.38 -2.65
C ALA A 419 -11.62 -5.00 -3.18
N ALA A 420 -11.31 -3.70 -3.13
CA ALA A 420 -9.94 -3.17 -3.22
C ALA A 420 -9.49 -2.72 -1.83
N GLY A 421 -8.26 -3.08 -1.47
CA GLY A 421 -7.73 -2.83 -0.14
C GLY A 421 -6.42 -2.04 -0.16
N MET A 422 -6.26 -1.16 0.83
CA MET A 422 -5.10 -0.35 1.10
C MET A 422 -4.61 -0.66 2.53
N ILE A 423 -3.47 -1.34 2.63
CA ILE A 423 -2.91 -1.78 3.91
C ILE A 423 -2.52 -0.55 4.74
N ARG A 424 -2.97 -0.54 5.99
CA ARG A 424 -2.69 0.56 6.93
C ARG A 424 -1.31 0.41 7.54
N GLU A 425 -0.76 1.55 7.91
CA GLU A 425 0.37 1.56 8.83
C GLU A 425 -0.10 1.09 10.20
N ARG A 426 0.65 0.16 10.79
CA ARG A 426 0.30 -0.41 12.09
C ARG A 426 0.46 0.64 13.18
N ARG A 427 -0.59 0.90 13.95
CA ARG A 427 -0.46 1.74 15.14
C ARG A 427 0.33 0.98 16.21
N ALA A 428 1.25 1.67 16.88
CA ALA A 428 2.09 1.12 17.94
C ALA A 428 1.30 0.58 19.16
N GLU A 429 -0.01 0.88 19.23
CA GLU A 429 -0.88 0.54 20.35
C GLU A 429 -1.34 -0.93 20.39
N ASP A 430 -1.16 -1.70 19.30
CA ASP A 430 -1.69 -3.08 19.21
C ASP A 430 -0.84 -4.13 19.95
N GLY A 431 0.15 -3.76 20.77
CA GLY A 431 0.94 -4.68 21.62
C GLY A 431 1.56 -5.89 20.90
N ARG A 432 1.42 -5.98 19.58
CA ARG A 432 2.01 -7.05 18.75
C ARG A 432 3.33 -6.55 18.20
N HIS A 433 4.42 -7.15 18.65
CA HIS A 433 5.75 -6.84 18.12
C HIS A 433 5.76 -6.93 16.60
N ASP A 434 6.12 -5.83 15.95
CA ASP A 434 6.46 -5.84 14.53
C ASP A 434 7.75 -6.65 14.39
N LEU A 435 7.59 -7.90 13.89
CA LEU A 435 8.73 -8.79 13.63
C LEU A 435 9.80 -8.10 12.79
N THR A 436 9.37 -7.23 11.87
CA THR A 436 10.25 -6.44 11.02
C THR A 436 11.06 -5.43 11.82
N ALA A 437 10.44 -4.73 12.78
CA ALA A 437 11.14 -3.79 13.65
C ALA A 437 12.13 -4.51 14.58
N ALA A 438 11.71 -5.68 15.13
CA ALA A 438 12.60 -6.52 15.91
C ALA A 438 13.79 -7.03 15.11
N LEU A 439 13.59 -7.42 13.83
CA LEU A 439 14.65 -7.86 12.94
C LEU A 439 15.59 -6.73 12.51
N ARG A 440 15.16 -5.47 12.56
CA ARG A 440 15.97 -4.27 12.25
C ARG A 440 16.79 -3.75 13.44
N SER A 441 16.60 -4.28 14.65
CA SER A 441 17.28 -3.76 15.84
C SER A 441 18.79 -4.00 15.77
N GLU A 442 19.58 -2.99 16.16
CA GLU A 442 21.06 -3.04 16.18
C GLU A 442 21.63 -4.17 17.05
N ALA A 443 20.86 -4.70 18.01
CA ALA A 443 21.24 -5.83 18.85
C ALA A 443 21.65 -7.10 18.07
N PHE A 444 21.32 -7.19 16.78
CA PHE A 444 21.66 -8.33 15.91
C PHE A 444 22.82 -8.06 14.94
N SER A 445 23.45 -6.90 14.99
CA SER A 445 24.44 -6.46 13.99
C SER A 445 25.82 -7.11 14.11
N GLN A 446 26.08 -7.91 15.14
CA GLN A 446 27.43 -8.42 15.44
C GLN A 446 27.81 -9.75 14.74
N GLY A 447 26.92 -10.34 13.95
CA GLY A 447 27.20 -11.58 13.21
C GLY A 447 27.23 -11.38 11.70
N ARG A 448 27.82 -12.35 10.94
CA ARG A 448 27.74 -12.37 9.48
C ARG A 448 26.34 -12.71 8.96
N LEU A 449 25.50 -13.34 9.81
CA LEU A 449 24.10 -13.66 9.49
C LEU A 449 23.20 -12.58 10.00
N THR A 450 22.31 -12.10 9.14
CA THR A 450 21.31 -11.09 9.50
C THR A 450 20.20 -11.66 10.39
N PRO A 451 19.49 -10.84 11.15
CA PRO A 451 18.31 -11.26 11.89
C PRO A 451 17.24 -11.91 10.99
N ALA A 452 17.07 -11.40 9.77
CA ALA A 452 16.12 -11.94 8.79
C ALA A 452 16.51 -13.37 8.34
N GLU A 453 17.77 -13.61 8.08
CA GLU A 453 18.28 -14.95 7.75
C GLU A 453 18.05 -15.94 8.90
N ARG A 454 18.29 -15.51 10.14
CA ARG A 454 18.05 -16.33 11.32
C ARG A 454 16.56 -16.63 11.51
N TYR A 455 15.70 -15.61 11.45
CA TYR A 455 14.27 -15.77 11.54
C TYR A 455 13.71 -16.70 10.45
N SER A 456 14.17 -16.53 9.21
CA SER A 456 13.69 -17.36 8.10
C SER A 456 14.04 -18.83 8.30
N ARG A 457 15.18 -19.11 8.93
CA ARG A 457 15.65 -20.47 9.20
C ARG A 457 14.90 -21.10 10.38
N TRP A 458 14.77 -20.36 11.47
CA TRP A 458 14.30 -20.90 12.75
C TRP A 458 12.84 -20.55 13.05
N ARG A 459 12.24 -19.63 12.30
CA ARG A 459 10.84 -19.22 12.42
C ARG A 459 10.45 -18.66 13.79
N HIS A 460 11.41 -18.20 14.57
CA HIS A 460 11.21 -17.56 15.86
C HIS A 460 12.17 -16.39 16.04
N LEU A 461 11.82 -15.48 16.95
CA LEU A 461 12.73 -14.45 17.43
C LEU A 461 13.55 -15.01 18.59
N PRO A 462 14.80 -14.54 18.79
CA PRO A 462 15.54 -14.85 20.00
C PRO A 462 14.85 -14.24 21.19
N ALA A 463 14.85 -14.97 22.30
CA ALA A 463 14.26 -14.54 23.57
C ALA A 463 14.98 -15.22 24.74
N THR A 464 14.80 -14.69 25.92
CA THR A 464 15.26 -15.30 27.16
C THR A 464 14.07 -15.59 28.05
N ILE A 465 13.93 -16.85 28.46
CA ILE A 465 13.01 -17.29 29.51
C ILE A 465 13.85 -17.41 30.78
N TRP A 466 13.51 -16.62 31.80
CA TRP A 466 14.19 -16.65 33.08
C TRP A 466 13.36 -17.35 34.13
N LEU A 467 13.81 -18.54 34.57
CA LEU A 467 13.14 -19.35 35.55
C LEU A 467 13.96 -19.38 36.85
N THR A 468 13.30 -19.49 37.99
CA THR A 468 13.94 -19.68 39.28
C THR A 468 13.58 -21.07 39.82
N ALA A 469 14.59 -21.88 40.12
CA ALA A 469 14.49 -23.15 40.82
C ALA A 469 13.59 -24.24 40.21
N ARG A 470 13.23 -24.18 38.90
CA ARG A 470 12.41 -25.20 38.19
C ARG A 470 13.20 -25.79 37.01
N ARG A 471 14.21 -26.59 37.31
CA ARG A 471 15.11 -27.24 36.34
C ARG A 471 14.36 -28.14 35.35
N ASP A 472 13.45 -28.97 35.84
CA ASP A 472 12.70 -29.92 34.98
C ASP A 472 11.76 -29.18 34.01
N LEU A 473 11.16 -28.08 34.46
CA LEU A 473 10.35 -27.21 33.60
C LEU A 473 11.20 -26.60 32.48
N ALA A 474 12.43 -26.18 32.76
CA ALA A 474 13.34 -25.62 31.74
C ALA A 474 13.62 -26.65 30.63
N TYR A 475 13.94 -27.89 30.99
CA TYR A 475 14.16 -28.96 30.02
C TYR A 475 12.90 -29.36 29.26
N LEU A 476 11.75 -29.32 29.91
CA LEU A 476 10.48 -29.59 29.26
C LEU A 476 10.14 -28.52 28.21
N ILE A 477 10.35 -27.25 28.53
CA ILE A 477 10.16 -26.14 27.59
C ILE A 477 11.16 -26.26 26.44
N GLU A 478 12.43 -26.54 26.72
CA GLU A 478 13.45 -26.79 25.69
C GLU A 478 13.01 -27.86 24.72
N ARG A 479 12.59 -29.02 25.23
CA ARG A 479 12.13 -30.13 24.41
C ARG A 479 10.96 -29.76 23.50
N ARG A 480 9.95 -29.09 24.05
CA ARG A 480 8.76 -28.67 23.28
C ARG A 480 9.07 -27.64 22.22
N LEU A 481 9.95 -26.68 22.50
CA LEU A 481 10.38 -25.67 21.53
C LEU A 481 11.26 -26.30 20.45
N PHE A 482 12.12 -27.25 20.81
CA PHE A 482 12.94 -28.00 19.85
C PHE A 482 12.05 -28.81 18.90
N ASP A 483 11.04 -29.52 19.41
CA ASP A 483 10.09 -30.31 18.61
C ASP A 483 9.27 -29.44 17.65
N ARG A 484 9.12 -28.14 17.94
CA ARG A 484 8.55 -27.13 17.05
C ARG A 484 9.54 -26.54 16.04
N GLY A 485 10.79 -27.03 16.01
CA GLY A 485 11.83 -26.57 15.11
C GLY A 485 12.52 -25.27 15.53
N CYS A 486 12.37 -24.86 16.79
CA CYS A 486 13.05 -23.70 17.33
C CYS A 486 14.52 -23.99 17.63
N LEU A 487 15.38 -23.00 17.42
CA LEU A 487 16.75 -23.00 17.95
C LEU A 487 16.69 -22.57 19.41
N VAL A 488 16.82 -23.52 20.32
CA VAL A 488 16.62 -23.30 21.77
C VAL A 488 17.73 -23.99 22.56
N HIS A 489 18.10 -23.44 23.69
CA HIS A 489 19.03 -24.06 24.64
C HIS A 489 18.67 -23.70 26.08
N ALA A 490 18.59 -24.73 26.94
CA ALA A 490 18.42 -24.55 28.36
C ALA A 490 19.79 -24.45 29.06
N VAL A 491 20.01 -23.31 29.72
CA VAL A 491 21.16 -23.08 30.58
C VAL A 491 20.69 -23.31 32.02
N VAL A 492 20.94 -24.50 32.50
CA VAL A 492 20.52 -24.91 33.84
C VAL A 492 21.71 -24.92 34.78
N ASP A 493 21.53 -24.37 35.92
CA ASP A 493 22.60 -23.91 36.80
C ASP A 493 23.37 -25.03 37.52
N ASP A 494 24.66 -25.11 37.19
CA ASP A 494 25.77 -25.42 38.10
C ASP A 494 26.84 -24.31 38.03
N PHE A 495 26.52 -23.15 37.45
CA PHE A 495 27.39 -21.98 37.33
C PHE A 495 27.01 -20.90 38.32
N GLU A 496 27.97 -20.05 38.70
CA GLU A 496 27.71 -18.85 39.50
C GLU A 496 26.70 -17.96 38.78
N SER A 497 25.61 -17.57 39.44
CA SER A 497 24.41 -16.92 38.83
C SER A 497 24.73 -15.66 38.02
N HIS A 498 25.79 -14.95 38.34
CA HIS A 498 26.22 -13.72 37.69
C HIS A 498 26.69 -13.90 36.20
N VAL A 499 26.90 -15.11 35.73
CA VAL A 499 27.30 -15.41 34.33
C VAL A 499 26.08 -15.63 33.42
N LEU A 500 24.92 -15.96 33.99
CA LEU A 500 23.69 -16.23 33.20
C LEU A 500 23.22 -15.05 32.33
N PRO A 501 23.31 -13.77 32.77
CA PRO A 501 22.95 -12.62 31.96
C PRO A 501 23.73 -12.53 30.64
N GLU A 502 25.05 -12.77 30.68
CA GLU A 502 25.93 -12.74 29.54
C GLU A 502 25.66 -13.92 28.61
N LEU A 503 25.44 -15.11 29.15
CA LEU A 503 25.08 -16.31 28.38
C LEU A 503 23.74 -16.13 27.66
N ALA A 504 22.75 -15.54 28.34
CA ALA A 504 21.46 -15.20 27.74
C ALA A 504 21.64 -14.22 26.56
N SER A 505 22.42 -13.15 26.77
CA SER A 505 22.71 -12.17 25.73
C SER A 505 23.43 -12.79 24.53
N PHE A 506 24.47 -13.59 24.78
CA PHE A 506 25.20 -14.29 23.72
C PHE A 506 24.31 -15.25 22.91
N SER A 507 23.46 -16.03 23.60
CA SER A 507 22.52 -16.94 22.96
C SER A 507 21.52 -16.19 22.08
N ASN A 508 21.00 -15.07 22.56
CA ASN A 508 20.08 -14.23 21.79
C ASN A 508 20.78 -13.59 20.58
N GLN A 509 22.05 -13.16 20.69
CA GLN A 509 22.82 -12.68 19.55
C GLN A 509 23.03 -13.79 18.51
N ALA A 510 23.16 -15.04 18.92
CA ALA A 510 23.21 -16.20 18.04
C ALA A 510 21.85 -16.53 17.37
N GLY A 511 20.77 -15.89 17.79
CA GLY A 511 19.43 -16.13 17.28
C GLY A 511 18.65 -17.22 18.05
N MET A 512 19.12 -17.62 19.23
CA MET A 512 18.55 -18.71 20.03
C MET A 512 17.51 -18.19 21.02
N ILE A 513 16.58 -19.05 21.40
CA ILE A 513 15.79 -18.88 22.62
C ILE A 513 16.61 -19.50 23.77
N ALA A 514 17.02 -18.68 24.72
CA ALA A 514 17.74 -19.11 25.92
C ALA A 514 16.74 -19.37 27.05
N ILE A 515 16.83 -20.50 27.71
CA ILE A 515 16.05 -20.81 28.92
C ILE A 515 17.04 -20.86 30.09
N CYS A 516 17.07 -19.78 30.86
CA CYS A 516 17.95 -19.68 32.01
C CYS A 516 17.21 -20.13 33.29
N SER A 517 17.69 -21.18 33.95
CA SER A 517 17.14 -21.65 35.21
C SER A 517 18.18 -21.40 36.33
N ALA A 518 18.00 -20.31 37.08
CA ALA A 518 18.87 -19.95 38.18
C ALA A 518 18.47 -20.70 39.47
N SER A 519 19.45 -21.16 40.22
CA SER A 519 19.22 -21.82 41.52
C SER A 519 18.79 -20.82 42.63
N SER A 520 19.18 -19.54 42.47
CA SER A 520 18.77 -18.40 43.32
C SER A 520 18.23 -17.26 42.46
N ASP A 521 17.17 -16.60 42.94
CA ASP A 521 16.63 -15.41 42.25
C ASP A 521 17.31 -14.15 42.80
N GLU A 522 18.45 -13.78 42.24
CA GLU A 522 19.06 -12.48 42.50
C GLU A 522 18.43 -11.42 41.60
N PRO A 523 17.69 -10.44 42.16
CA PRO A 523 17.03 -9.41 41.35
C PRO A 523 17.99 -8.62 40.48
N ALA A 524 19.25 -8.45 40.91
CA ALA A 524 20.28 -7.75 40.15
C ALA A 524 20.64 -8.47 38.83
N ASP A 525 20.80 -9.80 38.86
CA ASP A 525 21.12 -10.60 37.69
C ASP A 525 19.96 -10.64 36.70
N ARG A 526 18.74 -10.74 37.21
CA ARG A 526 17.52 -10.69 36.38
C ARG A 526 17.36 -9.35 35.65
N GLU A 527 17.53 -8.23 36.36
CA GLU A 527 17.48 -6.89 35.74
C GLU A 527 18.63 -6.66 34.77
N ARG A 528 19.83 -7.19 35.06
CA ARG A 528 20.97 -7.13 34.16
C ARG A 528 20.72 -7.95 32.87
N ALA A 529 20.19 -9.16 32.99
CA ALA A 529 19.80 -9.98 31.81
C ALA A 529 18.74 -9.26 30.98
N LYS A 530 17.74 -8.70 31.63
CA LYS A 530 16.68 -7.93 30.95
C LYS A 530 17.24 -6.69 30.24
N ALA A 531 18.20 -5.99 30.83
CA ALA A 531 18.85 -4.85 30.19
C ALA A 531 19.70 -5.26 28.97
N LEU A 532 20.42 -6.39 29.04
CA LEU A 532 21.26 -6.90 27.95
C LEU A 532 20.46 -7.48 26.78
N VAL A 533 19.35 -8.15 27.06
CA VAL A 533 18.51 -8.86 26.08
C VAL A 533 17.46 -7.92 25.48
N GLY A 534 16.97 -6.96 26.25
CA GLY A 534 15.84 -6.10 25.93
C GLY A 534 14.53 -6.60 26.55
N ALA A 535 13.74 -5.68 27.08
CA ALA A 535 12.51 -5.99 27.83
C ALA A 535 11.50 -6.81 26.99
N ASP A 536 11.45 -6.57 25.69
CA ASP A 536 10.52 -7.22 24.76
C ASP A 536 10.84 -8.70 24.52
N ARG A 537 12.08 -9.11 24.76
CA ARG A 537 12.59 -10.47 24.53
C ARG A 537 12.86 -11.21 25.85
N PHE A 538 12.63 -10.55 26.96
CA PHE A 538 12.87 -11.12 28.28
C PHE A 538 11.54 -11.50 28.94
N LEU A 539 11.37 -12.79 29.24
CA LEU A 539 10.21 -13.35 29.90
C LEU A 539 10.65 -13.96 31.24
N ALA A 540 10.27 -13.34 32.34
CA ALA A 540 10.44 -13.87 33.68
C ALA A 540 9.06 -14.09 34.31
N PRO A 541 8.45 -15.29 34.14
CA PRO A 541 7.16 -15.57 34.72
C PRO A 541 7.27 -15.61 36.25
N ASP A 542 6.22 -15.16 36.93
CA ASP A 542 6.11 -15.36 38.39
C ASP A 542 5.87 -16.85 38.65
N ILE A 543 6.87 -17.50 39.23
CA ILE A 543 6.85 -18.94 39.51
C ILE A 543 5.74 -19.31 40.50
N GLY A 544 5.38 -18.40 41.41
CA GLY A 544 4.28 -18.61 42.35
C GLY A 544 2.90 -18.58 41.69
N ALA A 545 2.79 -17.92 40.52
CA ALA A 545 1.56 -17.85 39.75
C ALA A 545 1.44 -18.97 38.70
N LEU A 546 2.54 -19.66 38.36
CA LEU A 546 2.52 -20.75 37.39
C LEU A 546 1.83 -22.01 37.98
N PRO A 547 1.16 -22.82 37.14
CA PRO A 547 0.66 -24.11 37.56
C PRO A 547 1.73 -24.99 38.23
N PRO A 548 1.39 -25.75 39.25
CA PRO A 548 2.32 -26.69 39.92
C PRO A 548 2.76 -27.84 38.98
N ASP A 549 1.92 -28.20 38.03
CA ASP A 549 2.23 -29.16 36.98
C ASP A 549 3.11 -28.54 35.91
N ASP A 550 4.29 -29.14 35.66
CA ASP A 550 5.25 -28.62 34.68
C ASP A 550 4.72 -28.64 33.26
N ASP A 551 3.86 -29.56 32.93
CA ASP A 551 3.23 -29.66 31.62
C ASP A 551 2.27 -28.50 31.35
N ALA A 552 1.49 -28.10 32.34
CA ALA A 552 0.60 -26.95 32.29
C ALA A 552 1.39 -25.63 32.28
N ALA A 553 2.42 -25.53 33.13
CA ALA A 553 3.31 -24.37 33.19
C ALA A 553 4.06 -24.15 31.88
N ALA A 554 4.56 -25.20 31.25
CA ALA A 554 5.24 -25.12 29.95
C ALA A 554 4.28 -24.63 28.84
N ARG A 555 3.02 -25.09 28.82
CA ARG A 555 2.01 -24.57 27.87
C ARG A 555 1.76 -23.09 28.05
N GLU A 556 1.64 -22.62 29.28
CA GLU A 556 1.40 -21.22 29.59
C GLU A 556 2.58 -20.32 29.17
N ILE A 557 3.81 -20.75 29.45
CA ILE A 557 5.02 -20.03 29.04
C ILE A 557 5.15 -19.98 27.51
N ILE A 558 4.89 -21.09 26.82
CA ILE A 558 4.92 -21.14 25.36
C ILE A 558 3.82 -20.26 24.76
N ALA A 559 2.63 -20.27 25.31
CA ALA A 559 1.55 -19.36 24.90
C ALA A 559 1.92 -17.88 25.12
N ALA A 560 2.64 -17.56 26.19
CA ALA A 560 3.16 -16.20 26.41
C ALA A 560 4.19 -15.79 25.36
N LEU A 561 5.06 -16.71 24.89
CA LEU A 561 5.97 -16.45 23.78
C LEU A 561 5.22 -16.22 22.44
N GLU A 562 4.18 -17.00 22.18
CA GLU A 562 3.31 -16.83 21.02
C GLU A 562 2.58 -15.49 21.08
N HIS A 563 2.05 -15.13 22.24
CA HIS A 563 1.34 -13.87 22.43
C HIS A 563 2.25 -12.65 22.27
N ARG A 564 3.52 -12.77 22.64
CA ARG A 564 4.55 -11.75 22.42
C ARG A 564 5.10 -11.73 20.98
N GLY A 565 4.65 -12.63 20.10
CA GLY A 565 5.12 -12.75 18.73
C GLY A 565 6.55 -13.28 18.60
N ILE A 566 7.12 -13.86 19.64
CA ILE A 566 8.44 -14.52 19.64
C ILE A 566 8.36 -15.83 18.87
N LEU A 567 7.27 -16.57 19.05
CA LEU A 567 6.94 -17.76 18.29
C LEU A 567 5.81 -17.45 17.31
N PRO A 568 5.76 -18.13 16.15
CA PRO A 568 4.58 -18.12 15.31
C PRO A 568 3.40 -18.77 16.09
N LEU A 569 2.21 -18.22 15.95
CA LEU A 569 0.99 -18.83 16.52
C LEU A 569 0.77 -20.21 15.88
N ASP A 570 0.99 -21.26 16.65
CA ASP A 570 0.71 -22.64 16.22
C ASP A 570 -0.79 -22.92 16.32
N ARG A 571 -1.47 -23.07 15.19
CA ARG A 571 -2.88 -23.47 15.11
C ARG A 571 -3.06 -24.93 14.69
N PHE A 572 -2.08 -25.77 14.97
CA PHE A 572 -2.23 -27.22 14.87
C PHE A 572 -2.09 -27.88 16.25
N THR A 573 -3.04 -27.64 17.12
CA THR A 573 -3.50 -28.73 17.96
C THR A 573 -4.31 -29.64 17.05
N VAL A 574 -3.65 -30.64 16.48
CA VAL A 574 -4.31 -31.77 15.86
C VAL A 574 -5.18 -32.39 16.95
N GLY A 575 -6.50 -32.29 16.76
CA GLY A 575 -7.45 -33.09 17.54
C GLY A 575 -7.06 -34.56 17.40
N GLU A 576 -7.07 -35.23 18.51
CA GLU A 576 -6.97 -36.69 18.61
C GLU A 576 -7.91 -37.37 17.60
N GLY A 577 -7.40 -38.35 16.88
CA GLY A 577 -8.26 -39.33 16.24
C GLY A 577 -7.88 -39.72 14.82
N ILE A 578 -7.18 -40.84 14.75
CA ILE A 578 -6.92 -41.90 13.76
C ILE A 578 -5.57 -41.78 13.08
#